data_06eb167ef05a3f1eaf869a203532229f
#
_entry.id   06eb167ef05a3f1eaf869a203532229f
#
_cell.length_a   1.000
_cell.length_b   1.000
_cell.length_c   1.000
_cell.angle_alpha   90.00
_cell.angle_beta   90.00
_cell.angle_gamma   90.00
#
_symmetry.space_group_name_H-M   'P 1'
#
loop_
_entity.id
_entity.type
_entity.pdbx_description
1 polymer ?
#
loop_
_entity_poly.entity_id
_entity_poly.type
_entity_poly.pdbx_seq_one_letter_code
_entity_poly.pdbx_strand_id
1 'polypeptide(L)'
;DIGIVAERKDDVSQYVLGLCRNRQYTKISTPLVEYKDVFNGYAMGRGQHMYEFMDSSEVSVVIRPDLTMPIGRFLATTNIELPRTFYYLGDVFMKNKKHRGDVNQVTQGGIEMVGYEGLEAEQECFKIIKEVNEAQLGNHLLLEIGDARFSRAITDALGLSDDEKAELLEALFTKYLPRYNELISDFKNSALYPFLNVWPRLFGTVQDIKDELNQIILPAAAQRILDNLVDMANQVEATGQQVRIDVSTEPLQSYYTGLTFRGYVDGVSQYIVSGGRYDGLLSSFDGTPMPAVGMAFNIDVLTDVTLQGESKAQDNDKLRIALTKGRVEKDFIPLLEACGINCEPLHNKARKLIISLGDSMEVILVKGPDVTTYLKNGVVDLGIV
;
A
#
# COMPACT_ATOMS: atom_id res chain seq x y z
N ASP A 1 -19.01 8.25 -5.73
CA ASP A 1 -19.53 7.12 -4.95
C ASP A 1 -21.03 7.30 -4.73
N ILE A 2 -21.81 6.21 -4.71
CA ILE A 2 -23.25 6.20 -4.52
C ILE A 2 -23.70 4.93 -3.78
N GLY A 3 -24.75 5.06 -2.95
CA GLY A 3 -25.34 3.92 -2.22
C GLY A 3 -24.32 3.27 -1.30
N ILE A 4 -24.26 1.94 -1.32
CA ILE A 4 -23.45 1.13 -0.40
C ILE A 4 -21.96 1.51 -0.41
N VAL A 5 -21.41 1.95 -1.55
CA VAL A 5 -20.00 2.38 -1.64
C VAL A 5 -19.78 3.65 -0.84
N ALA A 6 -20.69 4.64 -0.96
CA ALA A 6 -20.58 5.88 -0.22
C ALA A 6 -20.76 5.66 1.29
N GLU A 7 -21.74 4.85 1.68
CA GLU A 7 -21.99 4.47 3.08
C GLU A 7 -20.77 3.75 3.68
N ARG A 8 -20.22 2.77 2.95
CA ARG A 8 -19.02 2.06 3.40
C ARG A 8 -17.80 2.97 3.55
N LYS A 9 -17.60 3.92 2.62
CA LYS A 9 -16.53 4.91 2.72
C LYS A 9 -16.67 5.78 3.97
N ASP A 10 -17.88 6.15 4.32
CA ASP A 10 -18.16 6.89 5.56
C ASP A 10 -17.85 6.03 6.79
N ASP A 11 -18.28 4.76 6.82
CA ASP A 11 -18.04 3.84 7.93
C ASP A 11 -16.54 3.62 8.16
N VAL A 12 -15.80 3.33 7.09
CA VAL A 12 -14.32 3.15 7.13
C VAL A 12 -13.63 4.43 7.62
N SER A 13 -14.06 5.59 7.09
CA SER A 13 -13.55 6.90 7.52
C SER A 13 -13.80 7.14 9.00
N GLN A 14 -15.02 6.90 9.48
CA GLN A 14 -15.37 7.07 10.89
C GLN A 14 -14.63 6.10 11.80
N TYR A 15 -14.40 4.86 11.34
CA TYR A 15 -13.59 3.89 12.08
C TYR A 15 -12.17 4.40 12.30
N VAL A 16 -11.47 4.80 11.22
CA VAL A 16 -10.09 5.33 11.29
C VAL A 16 -10.02 6.58 12.19
N LEU A 17 -10.94 7.52 12.01
CA LEU A 17 -11.04 8.71 12.86
C LEU A 17 -11.36 8.36 14.32
N GLY A 18 -12.18 7.34 14.55
CA GLY A 18 -12.53 6.83 15.88
C GLY A 18 -11.31 6.35 16.65
N LEU A 19 -10.42 5.61 16.00
CA LEU A 19 -9.15 5.16 16.59
C LEU A 19 -8.30 6.35 17.08
N CYS A 20 -8.24 7.42 16.30
CA CYS A 20 -7.49 8.62 16.65
C CYS A 20 -8.14 9.41 17.80
N ARG A 21 -9.49 9.54 17.78
CA ARG A 21 -10.24 10.22 18.85
C ARG A 21 -10.12 9.49 20.19
N ASN A 22 -10.19 8.17 20.18
CA ASN A 22 -10.05 7.35 21.39
C ASN A 22 -8.67 7.50 22.04
N ARG A 23 -7.64 7.80 21.22
CA ARG A 23 -6.28 8.10 21.67
C ARG A 23 -6.07 9.57 22.05
N GLN A 24 -7.13 10.40 21.97
CA GLN A 24 -7.10 11.83 22.26
C GLN A 24 -6.10 12.62 21.42
N TYR A 25 -5.86 12.19 20.17
CA TYR A 25 -5.01 12.93 19.23
C TYR A 25 -5.64 14.25 18.82
N THR A 26 -4.82 15.19 18.43
CA THR A 26 -5.27 16.53 18.04
C THR A 26 -5.72 16.54 16.58
N LYS A 27 -6.98 16.91 16.31
CA LYS A 27 -7.44 17.04 14.92
C LYS A 27 -6.76 18.24 14.25
N ILE A 28 -6.26 18.04 13.02
CA ILE A 28 -5.75 19.10 12.17
C ILE A 28 -6.49 19.09 10.82
N SER A 29 -6.66 20.28 10.23
CA SER A 29 -7.24 20.45 8.90
C SER A 29 -6.45 21.53 8.17
N THR A 30 -5.96 21.20 6.98
CA THR A 30 -5.18 22.12 6.14
C THR A 30 -6.02 22.57 4.94
N PRO A 31 -5.70 23.75 4.35
CA PRO A 31 -6.38 24.23 3.15
C PRO A 31 -6.29 23.22 1.99
N LEU A 32 -7.32 23.20 1.14
CA LEU A 32 -7.33 22.43 -0.11
C LEU A 32 -6.37 23.04 -1.15
N VAL A 33 -6.35 24.35 -1.22
CA VAL A 33 -5.47 25.14 -2.10
C VAL A 33 -4.31 25.65 -1.26
N GLU A 34 -3.10 25.42 -1.70
CA GLU A 34 -1.87 25.79 -1.01
C GLU A 34 -0.89 26.49 -1.98
N TYR A 35 0.05 27.26 -1.47
CA TYR A 35 1.11 27.83 -2.26
C TYR A 35 1.99 26.74 -2.86
N LYS A 36 2.36 26.88 -4.15
CA LYS A 36 3.21 25.89 -4.83
C LYS A 36 4.54 25.67 -4.10
N ASP A 37 5.10 26.74 -3.55
CA ASP A 37 6.40 26.72 -2.86
C ASP A 37 6.40 25.79 -1.63
N VAL A 38 5.25 25.51 -1.04
CA VAL A 38 5.13 24.52 0.05
C VAL A 38 5.56 23.12 -0.41
N PHE A 39 5.42 22.84 -1.71
CA PHE A 39 5.77 21.55 -2.29
C PHE A 39 7.13 21.54 -3.01
N ASN A 40 7.99 22.54 -2.75
CA ASN A 40 9.35 22.52 -3.26
C ASN A 40 10.10 21.30 -2.69
N GLY A 41 10.70 20.51 -3.60
CA GLY A 41 11.36 19.26 -3.24
C GLY A 41 10.42 18.05 -3.02
N TYR A 42 9.10 18.24 -3.11
CA TYR A 42 8.15 17.12 -3.08
C TYR A 42 8.29 16.26 -4.32
N ALA A 43 8.58 14.98 -4.14
CA ALA A 43 8.67 14.02 -5.24
C ALA A 43 7.28 13.55 -5.65
N MET A 44 6.87 13.94 -6.85
CA MET A 44 5.71 13.36 -7.49
C MET A 44 6.05 11.98 -8.05
N GLY A 45 5.12 11.04 -7.96
CA GLY A 45 5.25 9.74 -8.61
C GLY A 45 5.47 9.89 -10.12
N ARG A 46 6.12 8.91 -10.74
CA ARG A 46 6.47 8.96 -12.18
C ARG A 46 5.26 9.24 -13.07
N GLY A 47 5.30 10.38 -13.75
CA GLY A 47 4.23 10.84 -14.65
C GLY A 47 3.03 11.43 -13.93
N GLN A 48 3.11 11.70 -12.65
CA GLN A 48 2.16 12.49 -11.90
C GLN A 48 2.56 13.97 -11.93
N HIS A 49 1.57 14.85 -11.84
CA HIS A 49 1.75 16.30 -11.81
C HIS A 49 0.76 16.92 -10.83
N MET A 50 1.11 18.04 -10.25
CA MET A 50 0.18 18.84 -9.45
C MET A 50 -0.86 19.52 -10.34
N TYR A 51 -2.04 19.76 -9.79
CA TYR A 51 -3.00 20.69 -10.36
C TYR A 51 -2.60 22.11 -9.94
N GLU A 52 -1.99 22.83 -10.87
CA GLU A 52 -1.42 24.16 -10.66
C GLU A 52 -2.23 25.23 -11.38
N PHE A 53 -2.43 26.38 -10.76
CA PHE A 53 -3.09 27.54 -11.32
C PHE A 53 -2.59 28.83 -10.66
N MET A 54 -2.92 29.98 -11.26
CA MET A 54 -2.59 31.29 -10.69
C MET A 54 -3.81 31.79 -9.90
N ASP A 55 -3.57 32.33 -8.70
CA ASP A 55 -4.62 33.00 -7.96
C ASP A 55 -4.85 34.44 -8.48
N SER A 56 -5.79 35.18 -7.86
CA SER A 56 -6.10 36.55 -8.24
C SER A 56 -4.95 37.55 -7.99
N SER A 57 -3.92 37.16 -7.26
CA SER A 57 -2.73 37.95 -6.94
C SER A 57 -1.53 37.55 -7.80
N GLU A 58 -1.73 36.76 -8.86
CA GLU A 58 -0.69 36.22 -9.74
C GLU A 58 0.33 35.33 -9.00
N VAL A 59 -0.07 34.70 -7.90
CA VAL A 59 0.75 33.75 -7.16
C VAL A 59 0.41 32.32 -7.61
N SER A 60 1.43 31.49 -7.84
CA SER A 60 1.23 30.10 -8.20
C SER A 60 0.75 29.29 -7.01
N VAL A 61 -0.39 28.65 -7.17
CA VAL A 61 -1.03 27.80 -6.16
C VAL A 61 -1.33 26.43 -6.75
N VAL A 62 -1.49 25.44 -5.89
CA VAL A 62 -1.78 24.06 -6.27
C VAL A 62 -2.97 23.53 -5.46
N ILE A 63 -3.70 22.58 -6.02
CA ILE A 63 -4.55 21.72 -5.21
C ILE A 63 -3.61 20.71 -4.54
N ARG A 64 -3.66 20.59 -3.22
CA ARG A 64 -2.72 19.81 -2.42
C ARG A 64 -2.58 18.37 -2.92
N PRO A 65 -1.37 17.91 -3.28
CA PRO A 65 -1.10 16.52 -3.64
C PRO A 65 -0.80 15.64 -2.42
N ASP A 66 -0.61 16.26 -1.24
CA ASP A 66 -0.17 15.63 0.01
C ASP A 66 -0.71 16.42 1.20
N LEU A 67 -0.89 15.78 2.34
CA LEU A 67 -1.36 16.43 3.58
C LEU A 67 -0.22 16.69 4.56
N THR A 68 0.86 15.93 4.50
CA THR A 68 2.02 16.05 5.41
C THR A 68 2.77 17.36 5.20
N MET A 69 3.00 17.78 3.94
CA MET A 69 3.71 19.01 3.61
C MET A 69 3.00 20.27 4.18
N PRO A 70 1.69 20.49 3.94
CA PRO A 70 0.96 21.60 4.57
C PRO A 70 0.94 21.55 6.09
N ILE A 71 0.87 20.35 6.69
CA ILE A 71 0.97 20.17 8.15
C ILE A 71 2.36 20.58 8.64
N GLY A 72 3.42 20.12 7.97
CA GLY A 72 4.80 20.50 8.29
C GLY A 72 5.02 22.01 8.27
N ARG A 73 4.52 22.70 7.22
CA ARG A 73 4.56 24.18 7.13
C ARG A 73 3.81 24.83 8.30
N PHE A 74 2.61 24.35 8.61
CA PHE A 74 1.82 24.88 9.71
C PHE A 74 2.55 24.74 11.04
N LEU A 75 3.14 23.58 11.32
CA LEU A 75 3.89 23.33 12.56
C LEU A 75 5.17 24.17 12.65
N ALA A 76 5.87 24.37 11.55
CA ALA A 76 7.07 25.19 11.50
C ALA A 76 6.79 26.69 11.78
N THR A 77 5.58 27.16 11.42
CA THR A 77 5.18 28.57 11.55
C THR A 77 4.32 28.85 12.79
N THR A 78 3.99 27.84 13.58
CA THR A 78 3.08 27.96 14.73
C THR A 78 3.77 27.45 15.99
N ASN A 79 3.66 28.20 17.08
CA ASN A 79 4.22 27.78 18.37
C ASN A 79 3.25 26.80 19.07
N ILE A 80 3.42 25.50 18.79
CA ILE A 80 2.62 24.42 19.39
C ILE A 80 3.51 23.63 20.35
N GLU A 81 2.97 23.29 21.52
CA GLU A 81 3.64 22.44 22.49
C GLU A 81 3.80 21.01 21.92
N LEU A 82 5.03 20.51 21.91
CA LEU A 82 5.42 19.18 21.45
C LEU A 82 6.03 18.36 22.62
N PRO A 83 6.01 17.01 22.58
CA PRO A 83 5.53 16.16 21.50
C PRO A 83 4.02 16.14 21.37
N ARG A 84 3.52 15.96 20.14
CA ARG A 84 2.08 15.90 19.86
C ARG A 84 1.76 15.02 18.65
N THR A 85 0.63 14.32 18.73
CA THR A 85 0.09 13.56 17.62
C THR A 85 -1.12 14.30 17.03
N PHE A 86 -1.05 14.52 15.73
CA PHE A 86 -2.15 15.09 14.94
C PHE A 86 -2.82 14.00 14.12
N TYR A 87 -4.12 14.17 13.82
CA TYR A 87 -4.82 13.31 12.88
C TYR A 87 -5.68 14.12 11.92
N TYR A 88 -5.88 13.59 10.75
CA TYR A 88 -6.63 14.23 9.67
C TYR A 88 -7.44 13.23 8.84
N LEU A 89 -8.43 13.77 8.13
CA LEU A 89 -9.09 13.14 6.99
C LEU A 89 -9.22 14.22 5.92
N GLY A 90 -8.81 13.92 4.70
CA GLY A 90 -8.91 14.88 3.60
C GLY A 90 -8.53 14.29 2.25
N ASP A 91 -8.95 14.98 1.21
CA ASP A 91 -8.65 14.60 -0.16
C ASP A 91 -7.33 15.20 -0.61
N VAL A 92 -6.59 14.42 -1.36
CA VAL A 92 -5.39 14.82 -2.09
C VAL A 92 -5.60 14.61 -3.59
N PHE A 93 -4.90 15.39 -4.42
CA PHE A 93 -5.15 15.43 -5.85
C PHE A 93 -3.84 15.36 -6.63
N MET A 94 -3.74 14.34 -7.48
CA MET A 94 -2.61 14.15 -8.36
C MET A 94 -3.10 13.92 -9.79
N LYS A 95 -2.57 14.69 -10.73
CA LYS A 95 -2.88 14.52 -12.14
C LYS A 95 -2.06 13.37 -12.70
N ASN A 96 -2.69 12.23 -12.91
CA ASN A 96 -2.09 11.05 -13.52
C ASN A 96 -2.03 11.15 -15.05
N LYS A 97 -1.09 10.44 -15.68
CA LYS A 97 -1.07 10.31 -17.15
C LYS A 97 -2.36 9.64 -17.62
N LYS A 98 -2.96 10.19 -18.70
CA LYS A 98 -4.13 9.58 -19.33
C LYS A 98 -3.88 8.10 -19.65
N HIS A 99 -4.89 7.26 -19.43
CA HIS A 99 -4.95 5.83 -19.76
C HIS A 99 -4.28 4.83 -18.78
N ARG A 100 -3.93 5.23 -17.53
CA ARG A 100 -3.47 4.27 -16.52
C ARG A 100 -4.57 3.72 -15.61
N GLY A 101 -5.80 4.23 -15.71
CA GLY A 101 -6.90 3.83 -14.80
C GLY A 101 -6.78 4.38 -13.38
N ASP A 102 -5.72 5.12 -13.08
CA ASP A 102 -5.52 5.72 -11.77
C ASP A 102 -6.48 6.90 -11.56
N VAL A 103 -7.04 6.99 -10.36
CA VAL A 103 -7.89 8.12 -9.96
C VAL A 103 -7.01 9.34 -9.64
N ASN A 104 -7.54 10.52 -9.91
CA ASN A 104 -6.85 11.78 -9.64
C ASN A 104 -7.09 12.33 -8.24
N GLN A 105 -8.10 11.83 -7.54
CA GLN A 105 -8.47 12.20 -6.18
C GLN A 105 -8.40 10.96 -5.31
N VAL A 106 -7.77 11.08 -4.15
CA VAL A 106 -7.68 10.04 -3.13
C VAL A 106 -8.04 10.65 -1.77
N THR A 107 -8.92 9.99 -1.05
CA THR A 107 -9.22 10.34 0.35
C THR A 107 -8.21 9.66 1.26
N GLN A 108 -7.51 10.44 2.07
CA GLN A 108 -6.54 9.97 3.04
C GLN A 108 -7.00 10.24 4.47
N GLY A 109 -6.92 9.22 5.33
CA GLY A 109 -7.06 9.35 6.77
C GLY A 109 -5.75 8.98 7.45
N GLY A 110 -5.14 9.89 8.21
CA GLY A 110 -3.79 9.67 8.72
C GLY A 110 -3.47 10.37 10.02
N ILE A 111 -2.25 10.13 10.49
CA ILE A 111 -1.65 10.75 11.67
C ILE A 111 -0.26 11.28 11.36
N GLU A 112 0.11 12.34 12.09
CA GLU A 112 1.47 12.89 12.14
C GLU A 112 1.91 13.01 13.60
N MET A 113 2.96 12.29 13.97
CA MET A 113 3.55 12.27 15.30
C MET A 113 4.83 13.09 15.30
N VAL A 114 4.85 14.23 15.98
CA VAL A 114 5.95 15.18 15.95
C VAL A 114 6.54 15.38 17.33
N GLY A 115 7.87 15.37 17.42
CA GLY A 115 8.62 15.56 18.67
C GLY A 115 8.82 14.30 19.50
N TYR A 116 8.50 13.10 18.95
CA TYR A 116 8.73 11.83 19.63
C TYR A 116 10.10 11.26 19.30
N GLU A 117 10.91 11.10 20.32
CA GLU A 117 12.25 10.49 20.23
C GLU A 117 12.14 8.95 20.05
N GLY A 118 13.19 8.34 19.49
CA GLY A 118 13.26 6.89 19.35
C GLY A 118 12.26 6.28 18.35
N LEU A 119 11.76 5.08 18.65
CA LEU A 119 10.88 4.28 17.79
C LEU A 119 9.42 4.24 18.24
N GLU A 120 9.05 5.03 19.25
CA GLU A 120 7.70 5.03 19.84
C GLU A 120 6.63 5.40 18.79
N ALA A 121 6.96 6.34 17.89
CA ALA A 121 6.05 6.80 16.86
C ALA A 121 5.79 5.71 15.81
N GLU A 122 6.82 5.00 15.33
CA GLU A 122 6.66 3.88 14.41
C GLU A 122 5.87 2.74 15.04
N GLN A 123 6.16 2.40 16.29
CA GLN A 123 5.44 1.35 17.03
C GLN A 123 3.95 1.71 17.17
N GLU A 124 3.62 2.98 17.41
CA GLU A 124 2.22 3.42 17.49
C GLU A 124 1.54 3.34 16.13
N CYS A 125 2.22 3.73 15.04
CA CYS A 125 1.72 3.53 13.68
C CYS A 125 1.38 2.05 13.43
N PHE A 126 2.28 1.13 13.78
CA PHE A 126 2.06 -0.31 13.57
C PHE A 126 0.93 -0.88 14.42
N LYS A 127 0.70 -0.36 15.63
CA LYS A 127 -0.47 -0.74 16.44
C LYS A 127 -1.78 -0.32 15.76
N ILE A 128 -1.86 0.90 15.25
CA ILE A 128 -3.05 1.39 14.54
C ILE A 128 -3.28 0.59 13.25
N ILE A 129 -2.22 0.30 12.49
CA ILE A 129 -2.29 -0.54 11.30
C ILE A 129 -2.84 -1.93 11.64
N LYS A 130 -2.35 -2.54 12.73
CA LYS A 130 -2.82 -3.84 13.20
C LYS A 130 -4.30 -3.80 13.58
N GLU A 131 -4.77 -2.79 14.30
CA GLU A 131 -6.18 -2.65 14.67
C GLU A 131 -7.09 -2.51 13.43
N VAL A 132 -6.65 -1.75 12.42
CA VAL A 132 -7.38 -1.65 11.14
C VAL A 132 -7.34 -2.99 10.40
N ASN A 133 -6.21 -3.69 10.37
CA ASN A 133 -6.07 -4.99 9.76
C ASN A 133 -7.03 -6.03 10.37
N GLU A 134 -7.08 -6.09 11.70
CA GLU A 134 -7.98 -7.01 12.43
C GLU A 134 -9.45 -6.68 12.18
N ALA A 135 -9.82 -5.41 12.26
CA ALA A 135 -11.23 -5.01 12.23
C ALA A 135 -11.82 -4.87 10.83
N GLN A 136 -11.01 -4.51 9.83
CA GLN A 136 -11.48 -4.17 8.49
C GLN A 136 -10.99 -5.12 7.39
N LEU A 137 -9.89 -5.83 7.61
CA LEU A 137 -9.20 -6.60 6.58
C LEU A 137 -9.06 -8.10 6.92
N GLY A 138 -9.64 -8.56 8.04
CA GLY A 138 -9.59 -9.98 8.44
C GLY A 138 -8.18 -10.54 8.59
N ASN A 139 -7.19 -9.72 8.96
CA ASN A 139 -5.77 -10.07 9.11
C ASN A 139 -5.05 -10.41 7.79
N HIS A 140 -5.53 -9.90 6.65
CA HIS A 140 -4.93 -10.16 5.33
C HIS A 140 -3.92 -9.08 4.87
N LEU A 141 -3.64 -8.06 5.69
CA LEU A 141 -2.68 -7.03 5.35
C LEU A 141 -1.24 -7.54 5.56
N LEU A 142 -0.44 -7.46 4.49
CA LEU A 142 1.01 -7.63 4.52
C LEU A 142 1.66 -6.25 4.69
N LEU A 143 2.44 -6.07 5.75
CA LEU A 143 3.23 -4.87 5.96
C LEU A 143 4.62 -5.05 5.34
N GLU A 144 5.03 -4.14 4.47
CA GLU A 144 6.37 -4.06 3.92
C GLU A 144 7.10 -2.90 4.59
N ILE A 145 8.27 -3.15 5.15
CA ILE A 145 9.11 -2.14 5.80
C ILE A 145 10.45 -1.99 5.11
N GLY A 146 10.95 -0.77 5.05
CA GLY A 146 12.25 -0.40 4.50
C GLY A 146 12.87 0.75 5.27
N ASP A 147 13.98 1.28 4.78
CA ASP A 147 14.61 2.47 5.34
C ASP A 147 15.23 3.32 4.24
N ALA A 148 14.83 4.58 4.15
CA ALA A 148 15.27 5.53 3.14
C ALA A 148 16.80 5.78 3.14
N ARG A 149 17.47 5.51 4.27
CA ARG A 149 18.92 5.68 4.41
C ARG A 149 19.72 4.51 3.86
N PHE A 150 19.11 3.33 3.65
CA PHE A 150 19.84 2.12 3.30
C PHE A 150 20.54 2.25 1.93
N SER A 151 19.81 2.70 0.92
CA SER A 151 20.38 2.88 -0.42
C SER A 151 21.51 3.92 -0.44
N ARG A 152 21.37 5.01 0.32
CA ARG A 152 22.42 6.01 0.48
C ARG A 152 23.66 5.40 1.14
N ALA A 153 23.50 4.63 2.22
CA ALA A 153 24.63 4.01 2.92
C ALA A 153 25.45 3.06 2.01
N ILE A 154 24.79 2.36 1.09
CA ILE A 154 25.46 1.53 0.09
C ILE A 154 26.18 2.39 -0.95
N THR A 155 25.50 3.37 -1.55
CA THR A 155 26.07 4.20 -2.62
C THR A 155 27.22 5.09 -2.14
N ASP A 156 27.14 5.57 -0.88
CA ASP A 156 28.25 6.32 -0.26
C ASP A 156 29.49 5.43 -0.05
N ALA A 157 29.29 4.17 0.32
CA ALA A 157 30.39 3.21 0.49
C ALA A 157 31.06 2.82 -0.84
N LEU A 158 30.37 2.98 -1.97
CA LEU A 158 30.93 2.78 -3.32
C LEU A 158 31.74 4.00 -3.80
N GLY A 159 31.62 5.15 -3.13
CA GLY A 159 32.34 6.37 -3.50
C GLY A 159 31.82 7.03 -4.78
N LEU A 160 30.55 6.80 -5.13
CA LEU A 160 29.90 7.34 -6.32
C LEU A 160 29.62 8.85 -6.20
N SER A 161 29.73 9.57 -7.32
CA SER A 161 29.20 10.93 -7.47
C SER A 161 27.68 10.93 -7.36
N ASP A 162 27.07 12.09 -7.18
CA ASP A 162 25.61 12.21 -7.04
C ASP A 162 24.87 11.76 -8.32
N ASP A 163 25.43 12.04 -9.50
CA ASP A 163 24.86 11.58 -10.78
C ASP A 163 24.92 10.06 -10.94
N GLU A 164 26.06 9.43 -10.59
CA GLU A 164 26.23 7.98 -10.62
C GLU A 164 25.32 7.28 -9.61
N LYS A 165 25.14 7.86 -8.41
CA LYS A 165 24.17 7.37 -7.42
C LYS A 165 22.75 7.39 -7.98
N ALA A 166 22.35 8.53 -8.57
CA ALA A 166 21.03 8.68 -9.14
C ALA A 166 20.75 7.65 -10.24
N GLU A 167 21.73 7.43 -11.13
CA GLU A 167 21.61 6.48 -12.23
C GLU A 167 21.52 5.02 -11.73
N LEU A 168 22.38 4.62 -10.79
CA LEU A 168 22.37 3.29 -10.19
C LEU A 168 21.04 3.01 -9.47
N LEU A 169 20.60 3.97 -8.64
CA LEU A 169 19.35 3.84 -7.89
C LEU A 169 18.14 3.86 -8.81
N GLU A 170 18.13 4.67 -9.88
CA GLU A 170 17.06 4.62 -10.86
C GLU A 170 16.95 3.26 -11.52
N ALA A 171 18.07 2.66 -11.96
CA ALA A 171 18.10 1.33 -12.55
C ALA A 171 17.64 0.25 -11.54
N LEU A 172 18.05 0.34 -10.27
CA LEU A 172 17.64 -0.54 -9.18
C LEU A 172 16.12 -0.46 -8.94
N PHE A 173 15.60 0.73 -8.70
CA PHE A 173 14.22 0.95 -8.29
C PHE A 173 13.23 0.73 -9.43
N THR A 174 13.64 0.95 -10.68
CA THR A 174 12.83 0.60 -11.86
C THR A 174 12.92 -0.86 -12.24
N LYS A 175 13.77 -1.64 -11.55
CA LYS A 175 14.08 -3.03 -11.88
C LYS A 175 14.58 -3.17 -13.34
N TYR A 176 15.26 -2.14 -13.88
CA TYR A 176 15.88 -2.20 -15.19
C TYR A 176 17.21 -2.94 -15.09
N LEU A 177 17.11 -4.25 -14.90
CA LEU A 177 18.26 -5.15 -14.62
C LEU A 177 19.39 -5.08 -15.66
N PRO A 178 19.14 -4.94 -16.99
CA PRO A 178 20.25 -4.81 -17.95
C PRO A 178 21.16 -3.62 -17.63
N ARG A 179 20.57 -2.43 -17.39
CA ARG A 179 21.34 -1.23 -17.04
C ARG A 179 21.97 -1.34 -15.66
N TYR A 180 21.21 -1.86 -14.69
CA TYR A 180 21.77 -2.10 -13.36
C TYR A 180 23.02 -3.00 -13.39
N ASN A 181 22.97 -4.13 -14.11
CA ASN A 181 24.08 -5.06 -14.24
C ASN A 181 25.29 -4.43 -14.97
N GLU A 182 25.05 -3.57 -15.96
CA GLU A 182 26.11 -2.81 -16.62
C GLU A 182 26.82 -1.90 -15.61
N LEU A 183 26.08 -1.09 -14.86
CA LEU A 183 26.62 -0.15 -13.87
C LEU A 183 27.40 -0.84 -12.75
N ILE A 184 26.91 -1.96 -12.21
CA ILE A 184 27.62 -2.68 -11.16
C ILE A 184 28.86 -3.45 -11.68
N SER A 185 29.00 -3.60 -13.00
CA SER A 185 30.13 -4.32 -13.59
C SER A 185 31.50 -3.67 -13.30
N ASP A 186 31.51 -2.38 -13.05
CA ASP A 186 32.71 -1.63 -12.69
C ASP A 186 33.21 -1.95 -11.27
N PHE A 187 32.34 -2.53 -10.45
CA PHE A 187 32.61 -2.90 -9.06
C PHE A 187 32.98 -4.37 -8.85
N LYS A 188 33.26 -5.14 -9.91
CA LYS A 188 33.58 -6.58 -9.81
C LYS A 188 34.71 -6.92 -8.83
N ASN A 189 35.62 -6.00 -8.61
CA ASN A 189 36.73 -6.16 -7.67
C ASN A 189 36.44 -5.57 -6.29
N SER A 190 35.26 -4.98 -6.08
CA SER A 190 34.83 -4.44 -4.79
C SER A 190 34.35 -5.56 -3.86
N ALA A 191 34.63 -5.43 -2.57
CA ALA A 191 34.05 -6.30 -1.54
C ALA A 191 32.51 -6.24 -1.49
N LEU A 192 31.90 -5.19 -2.04
CA LEU A 192 30.45 -5.03 -2.11
C LEU A 192 29.80 -5.70 -3.33
N TYR A 193 30.59 -6.18 -4.29
CA TYR A 193 30.05 -6.79 -5.50
C TYR A 193 29.08 -7.96 -5.23
N PRO A 194 29.36 -8.88 -4.29
CA PRO A 194 28.39 -9.92 -3.94
C PRO A 194 27.03 -9.35 -3.49
N PHE A 195 27.05 -8.28 -2.70
CA PHE A 195 25.84 -7.57 -2.27
C PHE A 195 25.11 -6.94 -3.47
N LEU A 196 25.81 -6.21 -4.33
CA LEU A 196 25.19 -5.55 -5.49
C LEU A 196 24.46 -6.54 -6.40
N ASN A 197 24.93 -7.78 -6.54
CA ASN A 197 24.26 -8.82 -7.33
C ASN A 197 22.94 -9.29 -6.72
N VAL A 198 22.79 -9.26 -5.40
CA VAL A 198 21.56 -9.71 -4.72
C VAL A 198 20.61 -8.55 -4.45
N TRP A 199 21.08 -7.32 -4.40
CA TRP A 199 20.30 -6.13 -4.01
C TRP A 199 18.97 -5.98 -4.76
N PRO A 200 18.84 -6.14 -6.09
CA PRO A 200 17.57 -5.98 -6.79
C PRO A 200 16.44 -6.93 -6.34
N ARG A 201 16.80 -8.04 -5.69
CA ARG A 201 15.87 -9.04 -5.18
C ARG A 201 15.87 -9.16 -3.65
N LEU A 202 16.49 -8.20 -2.96
CA LEU A 202 16.61 -8.22 -1.49
C LEU A 202 15.32 -7.72 -0.85
N PHE A 203 14.31 -8.57 -0.86
CA PHE A 203 13.01 -8.38 -0.21
C PHE A 203 12.45 -9.73 0.23
N GLY A 204 11.72 -9.76 1.34
CA GLY A 204 11.12 -10.98 1.86
C GLY A 204 11.00 -10.96 3.38
N THR A 205 10.78 -12.14 3.95
CA THR A 205 10.77 -12.33 5.41
C THR A 205 12.16 -12.08 6.00
N VAL A 206 12.24 -11.94 7.31
CA VAL A 206 13.53 -11.84 8.02
C VAL A 206 14.45 -13.01 7.67
N GLN A 207 13.88 -14.21 7.50
CA GLN A 207 14.67 -15.39 7.13
C GLN A 207 15.19 -15.29 5.68
N ASP A 208 14.36 -14.86 4.72
CA ASP A 208 14.78 -14.67 3.33
C ASP A 208 15.94 -13.68 3.22
N ILE A 209 15.86 -12.55 3.96
CA ILE A 209 16.93 -11.55 4.00
C ILE A 209 18.24 -12.14 4.57
N LYS A 210 18.15 -12.91 5.65
CA LYS A 210 19.32 -13.57 6.25
C LYS A 210 19.96 -14.60 5.32
N ASP A 211 19.15 -15.36 4.60
CA ASP A 211 19.62 -16.39 3.68
C ASP A 211 20.30 -15.77 2.45
N GLU A 212 19.71 -14.72 1.86
CA GLU A 212 20.30 -13.97 0.73
C GLU A 212 21.60 -13.26 1.11
N LEU A 213 21.73 -12.77 2.33
CA LEU A 213 22.91 -12.07 2.83
C LEU A 213 23.93 -12.99 3.51
N ASN A 214 23.71 -14.30 3.48
CA ASN A 214 24.63 -15.25 4.10
C ASN A 214 26.04 -15.08 3.52
N GLN A 215 27.02 -14.82 4.42
CA GLN A 215 28.44 -14.56 4.07
C GLN A 215 28.69 -13.24 3.28
N ILE A 216 27.69 -12.41 3.05
CA ILE A 216 27.86 -11.08 2.44
C ILE A 216 28.14 -10.06 3.53
N ILE A 217 29.23 -9.31 3.39
CA ILE A 217 29.61 -8.27 4.33
C ILE A 217 29.08 -6.93 3.82
N LEU A 218 28.26 -6.26 4.64
CA LEU A 218 27.75 -4.93 4.35
C LEU A 218 28.66 -3.85 4.97
N PRO A 219 28.62 -2.62 4.43
CA PRO A 219 29.18 -1.44 5.12
C PRO A 219 28.54 -1.27 6.49
N ALA A 220 29.31 -0.88 7.49
CA ALA A 220 28.84 -0.80 8.88
C ALA A 220 27.59 0.08 9.06
N ALA A 221 27.42 1.13 8.23
CA ALA A 221 26.21 1.97 8.25
C ALA A 221 24.99 1.21 7.73
N ALA A 222 25.12 0.51 6.60
CA ALA A 222 24.03 -0.29 6.01
C ALA A 222 23.67 -1.48 6.92
N GLN A 223 24.67 -2.13 7.53
CA GLN A 223 24.43 -3.24 8.46
C GLN A 223 23.58 -2.79 9.66
N ARG A 224 23.93 -1.66 10.30
CA ARG A 224 23.14 -1.13 11.41
C ARG A 224 21.69 -0.81 11.03
N ILE A 225 21.48 -0.26 9.82
CA ILE A 225 20.13 0.01 9.32
C ILE A 225 19.36 -1.29 9.15
N LEU A 226 19.99 -2.30 8.55
CA LEU A 226 19.38 -3.61 8.35
C LEU A 226 19.07 -4.32 9.67
N ASP A 227 19.98 -4.25 10.64
CA ASP A 227 19.77 -4.84 11.98
C ASP A 227 18.53 -4.20 12.65
N ASN A 228 18.38 -2.88 12.57
CA ASN A 228 17.20 -2.18 13.07
C ASN A 228 15.92 -2.57 12.34
N LEU A 229 15.98 -2.78 11.02
CA LEU A 229 14.82 -3.27 10.24
C LEU A 229 14.44 -4.69 10.65
N VAL A 230 15.41 -5.57 10.85
CA VAL A 230 15.19 -6.95 11.33
C VAL A 230 14.57 -6.95 12.72
N ASP A 231 15.07 -6.13 13.62
CA ASP A 231 14.52 -6.01 14.97
C ASP A 231 13.07 -5.48 14.94
N MET A 232 12.80 -4.49 14.11
CA MET A 232 11.44 -3.96 13.93
C MET A 232 10.52 -5.00 13.30
N ALA A 233 10.95 -5.72 12.26
CA ALA A 233 10.17 -6.78 11.65
C ALA A 233 9.80 -7.87 12.67
N ASN A 234 10.77 -8.32 13.48
CA ASN A 234 10.53 -9.30 14.53
C ASN A 234 9.51 -8.81 15.57
N GLN A 235 9.57 -7.54 15.97
CA GLN A 235 8.60 -6.94 16.90
C GLN A 235 7.19 -6.91 16.29
N VAL A 236 7.06 -6.52 15.02
CA VAL A 236 5.78 -6.49 14.31
C VAL A 236 5.23 -7.91 14.15
N GLU A 237 6.05 -8.87 13.73
CA GLU A 237 5.66 -10.26 13.53
C GLU A 237 5.20 -10.92 14.85
N ALA A 238 5.85 -10.59 15.97
CA ALA A 238 5.46 -11.07 17.29
C ALA A 238 4.04 -10.62 17.71
N THR A 239 3.49 -9.58 17.09
CA THR A 239 2.09 -9.17 17.28
C THR A 239 1.08 -9.97 16.44
N GLY A 240 1.55 -10.87 15.56
CA GLY A 240 0.74 -11.60 14.60
C GLY A 240 0.50 -10.86 13.28
N GLN A 241 1.09 -9.68 13.07
CA GLN A 241 1.02 -8.94 11.82
C GLN A 241 2.05 -9.51 10.83
N GLN A 242 1.59 -9.86 9.61
CA GLN A 242 2.51 -10.25 8.53
C GLN A 242 3.40 -9.09 8.12
N VAL A 243 4.69 -9.33 8.05
CA VAL A 243 5.68 -8.31 7.69
C VAL A 243 6.75 -8.86 6.74
N ARG A 244 7.23 -7.99 5.84
CA ARG A 244 8.40 -8.23 4.98
C ARG A 244 9.31 -7.01 5.03
N ILE A 245 10.60 -7.26 4.78
CA ILE A 245 11.60 -6.21 4.58
C ILE A 245 11.81 -6.03 3.08
N ASP A 246 11.84 -4.80 2.60
CA ASP A 246 12.29 -4.44 1.25
C ASP A 246 13.26 -3.27 1.31
N VAL A 247 14.51 -3.50 0.93
CA VAL A 247 15.56 -2.48 0.80
C VAL A 247 15.96 -2.24 -0.66
N SER A 248 15.16 -2.76 -1.59
CA SER A 248 15.39 -2.69 -3.04
C SER A 248 14.38 -1.83 -3.78
N THR A 249 13.47 -1.17 -3.05
CA THR A 249 12.41 -0.32 -3.60
C THR A 249 12.60 1.13 -3.19
N GLU A 250 12.21 2.05 -4.09
CA GLU A 250 12.27 3.49 -3.85
C GLU A 250 11.32 3.90 -2.71
N PRO A 251 11.78 4.71 -1.74
CA PRO A 251 10.88 5.34 -0.78
C PRO A 251 9.78 6.14 -1.49
N LEU A 252 8.53 6.09 -0.98
CA LEU A 252 7.40 6.78 -1.61
C LEU A 252 7.58 8.30 -1.66
N GLN A 253 8.27 8.86 -0.68
CA GLN A 253 8.47 10.29 -0.56
C GLN A 253 9.96 10.60 -0.38
N SER A 254 10.43 11.64 -1.07
CA SER A 254 11.82 12.10 -1.01
C SER A 254 12.21 12.71 0.34
N TYR A 255 11.22 13.14 1.13
CA TYR A 255 11.46 13.71 2.45
C TYR A 255 11.64 12.65 3.56
N TYR A 256 11.50 11.37 3.28
CA TYR A 256 11.76 10.34 4.29
C TYR A 256 13.24 10.26 4.65
N THR A 257 13.50 10.25 5.96
CA THR A 257 14.85 10.28 6.55
C THR A 257 15.17 9.03 7.39
N GLY A 258 14.29 8.06 7.43
CA GLY A 258 14.43 6.86 8.24
C GLY A 258 13.55 5.71 7.75
N LEU A 259 13.00 4.97 8.70
CA LEU A 259 12.10 3.85 8.44
C LEU A 259 10.91 4.27 7.58
N THR A 260 10.58 3.44 6.60
CA THR A 260 9.41 3.59 5.71
C THR A 260 8.59 2.31 5.72
N PHE A 261 7.29 2.43 5.46
CA PHE A 261 6.42 1.25 5.41
C PHE A 261 5.24 1.45 4.47
N ARG A 262 4.73 0.31 3.97
CA ARG A 262 3.53 0.19 3.11
C ARG A 262 2.74 -1.04 3.52
N GLY A 263 1.43 -0.96 3.43
CA GLY A 263 0.56 -2.12 3.69
C GLY A 263 -0.22 -2.51 2.45
N TYR A 264 -0.22 -3.79 2.11
CA TYR A 264 -0.86 -4.36 0.93
C TYR A 264 -1.82 -5.49 1.32
N VAL A 265 -2.80 -5.75 0.46
CA VAL A 265 -3.64 -6.95 0.50
C VAL A 265 -3.55 -7.66 -0.84
N ASP A 266 -3.53 -8.99 -0.82
CA ASP A 266 -3.44 -9.80 -2.02
C ASP A 266 -4.55 -9.46 -3.03
N GLY A 267 -4.15 -9.37 -4.30
CA GLY A 267 -5.05 -9.04 -5.41
C GLY A 267 -5.34 -7.55 -5.59
N VAL A 268 -4.75 -6.68 -4.74
CA VAL A 268 -4.87 -5.22 -4.84
C VAL A 268 -3.51 -4.63 -5.18
N SER A 269 -3.42 -3.90 -6.30
CA SER A 269 -2.16 -3.33 -6.78
C SER A 269 -1.71 -2.07 -6.04
N GLN A 270 -2.62 -1.43 -5.30
CA GLN A 270 -2.37 -0.21 -4.56
C GLN A 270 -2.16 -0.53 -3.07
N TYR A 271 -1.30 0.26 -2.40
CA TYR A 271 -1.16 0.15 -0.95
C TYR A 271 -2.39 0.74 -0.24
N ILE A 272 -2.77 0.10 0.87
CA ILE A 272 -3.88 0.54 1.74
C ILE A 272 -3.40 1.58 2.74
N VAL A 273 -2.15 1.46 3.19
CA VAL A 273 -1.51 2.37 4.13
C VAL A 273 -0.07 2.57 3.74
N SER A 274 0.43 3.77 3.94
CA SER A 274 1.85 4.08 3.81
C SER A 274 2.28 5.11 4.84
N GLY A 275 3.58 5.11 5.16
CA GLY A 275 4.14 6.05 6.11
C GLY A 275 5.66 5.95 6.22
N GLY A 276 6.21 6.74 7.12
CA GLY A 276 7.64 6.74 7.40
C GLY A 276 8.09 7.91 8.27
N ARG A 277 9.39 7.91 8.60
CA ARG A 277 10.07 8.95 9.37
C ARG A 277 10.61 10.05 8.46
N TYR A 278 10.43 11.31 8.86
CA TYR A 278 10.82 12.50 8.08
C TYR A 278 11.31 13.68 8.96
N ASP A 279 12.32 13.45 9.78
CA ASP A 279 12.82 14.39 10.80
C ASP A 279 13.27 15.74 10.23
N GLY A 280 13.60 15.82 8.94
CA GLY A 280 14.04 17.03 8.27
C GLY A 280 12.94 17.95 7.72
N LEU A 281 11.68 17.51 7.72
CA LEU A 281 10.61 18.20 6.99
C LEU A 281 10.34 19.61 7.52
N LEU A 282 10.33 19.81 8.85
CA LEU A 282 10.07 21.12 9.45
C LEU A 282 11.15 22.13 9.09
N SER A 283 12.40 21.70 8.90
CA SER A 283 13.51 22.55 8.49
C SER A 283 13.33 23.13 7.08
N SER A 284 12.57 22.47 6.22
CA SER A 284 12.26 22.98 4.87
C SER A 284 11.36 24.22 4.90
N PHE A 285 10.78 24.52 6.06
CA PHE A 285 9.90 25.67 6.30
C PHE A 285 10.49 26.65 7.34
N ASP A 286 11.82 26.75 7.42
CA ASP A 286 12.54 27.56 8.42
C ASP A 286 12.26 27.16 9.89
N GLY A 287 11.68 25.97 10.10
CA GLY A 287 11.47 25.41 11.42
C GLY A 287 12.70 24.71 11.99
N THR A 288 12.69 24.43 13.29
CA THR A 288 13.72 23.60 13.92
C THR A 288 13.54 22.14 13.50
N PRO A 289 14.62 21.39 13.13
CA PRO A 289 14.54 19.97 12.87
C PRO A 289 13.94 19.24 14.07
N MET A 290 12.96 18.38 13.83
CA MET A 290 12.29 17.60 14.87
C MET A 290 12.00 16.19 14.40
N PRO A 291 12.07 15.19 15.28
CA PRO A 291 11.62 13.85 14.99
C PRO A 291 10.16 13.89 14.56
N ALA A 292 9.88 13.30 13.40
CA ALA A 292 8.52 13.21 12.89
C ALA A 292 8.29 11.88 12.16
N VAL A 293 7.15 11.26 12.43
CA VAL A 293 6.68 10.04 11.78
C VAL A 293 5.21 10.22 11.42
N GLY A 294 4.86 9.90 10.19
CA GLY A 294 3.47 9.97 9.76
C GLY A 294 3.04 8.72 9.01
N MET A 295 1.73 8.52 8.95
CA MET A 295 1.11 7.52 8.10
C MET A 295 -0.25 7.97 7.61
N ALA A 296 -0.65 7.46 6.43
CA ALA A 296 -1.98 7.65 5.89
C ALA A 296 -2.56 6.35 5.33
N PHE A 297 -3.81 6.09 5.66
CA PHE A 297 -4.64 5.10 4.97
C PHE A 297 -5.22 5.72 3.71
N ASN A 298 -5.17 4.98 2.60
CA ASN A 298 -5.96 5.25 1.41
C ASN A 298 -7.39 4.75 1.66
N ILE A 299 -8.28 5.66 2.03
CA ILE A 299 -9.66 5.32 2.41
C ILE A 299 -10.42 4.70 1.23
N ASP A 300 -10.16 5.15 0.00
CA ASP A 300 -10.83 4.61 -1.18
C ASP A 300 -10.47 3.13 -1.39
N VAL A 301 -9.18 2.80 -1.37
CA VAL A 301 -8.70 1.42 -1.51
C VAL A 301 -9.17 0.55 -0.34
N LEU A 302 -9.10 1.07 0.89
CA LEU A 302 -9.59 0.35 2.08
C LEU A 302 -11.09 0.06 1.98
N THR A 303 -11.89 1.01 1.48
CA THR A 303 -13.32 0.82 1.21
C THR A 303 -13.57 -0.30 0.19
N ASP A 304 -12.85 -0.27 -0.94
CA ASP A 304 -13.01 -1.27 -2.00
C ASP A 304 -12.66 -2.68 -1.49
N VAL A 305 -11.59 -2.81 -0.70
CA VAL A 305 -11.18 -4.10 -0.12
C VAL A 305 -12.21 -4.64 0.86
N THR A 306 -12.77 -3.79 1.72
CA THR A 306 -13.80 -4.20 2.69
C THR A 306 -15.06 -4.69 1.99
N LEU A 307 -15.51 -4.00 0.92
CA LEU A 307 -16.66 -4.42 0.12
C LEU A 307 -16.42 -5.74 -0.61
N GLN A 308 -15.22 -5.95 -1.16
CA GLN A 308 -14.85 -7.20 -1.81
C GLN A 308 -14.79 -8.37 -0.81
N GLY A 309 -14.30 -8.12 0.40
CA GLY A 309 -14.27 -9.10 1.48
C GLY A 309 -15.68 -9.57 1.88
N GLU A 310 -16.62 -8.65 2.01
CA GLU A 310 -18.02 -8.97 2.30
C GLU A 310 -18.70 -9.71 1.15
N SER A 311 -18.43 -9.31 -0.09
CA SER A 311 -18.93 -10.02 -1.28
C SER A 311 -18.41 -11.45 -1.34
N LYS A 312 -17.12 -11.66 -1.05
CA LYS A 312 -16.54 -13.02 -0.99
C LYS A 312 -17.08 -13.83 0.18
N ALA A 313 -17.35 -13.22 1.33
CA ALA A 313 -17.94 -13.89 2.49
C ALA A 313 -19.41 -14.31 2.19
N GLN A 314 -20.19 -13.43 1.55
CA GLN A 314 -21.55 -13.78 1.09
C GLN A 314 -21.55 -14.81 -0.03
N ASP A 315 -20.53 -14.81 -0.88
CA ASP A 315 -20.36 -15.74 -1.99
C ASP A 315 -19.81 -17.11 -1.52
N ASN A 316 -19.08 -17.18 -0.41
CA ASN A 316 -18.63 -18.44 0.20
C ASN A 316 -19.78 -19.25 0.85
N ASP A 317 -20.92 -18.62 1.14
CA ASP A 317 -22.12 -19.33 1.60
C ASP A 317 -22.92 -19.99 0.46
N LYS A 318 -22.56 -19.71 -0.81
CA LYS A 318 -23.22 -20.31 -1.98
C LYS A 318 -22.38 -21.44 -2.56
N LEU A 319 -22.98 -22.61 -2.71
CA LEU A 319 -22.41 -23.70 -3.49
C LEU A 319 -22.37 -23.30 -4.98
N ARG A 320 -21.19 -23.15 -5.55
CA ARG A 320 -20.99 -22.84 -6.97
C ARG A 320 -20.73 -24.08 -7.78
N ILE A 321 -21.54 -24.29 -8.80
CA ILE A 321 -21.48 -25.47 -9.66
C ILE A 321 -21.13 -25.06 -11.09
N ALA A 322 -20.00 -25.54 -11.63
CA ALA A 322 -19.76 -25.50 -13.06
C ALA A 322 -20.52 -26.60 -13.75
N LEU A 323 -21.48 -26.25 -14.59
CA LEU A 323 -22.33 -27.22 -15.30
C LEU A 323 -22.07 -27.14 -16.81
N THR A 324 -21.71 -28.27 -17.40
CA THR A 324 -21.53 -28.36 -18.85
C THR A 324 -22.86 -28.20 -19.60
N LYS A 325 -22.91 -27.25 -20.54
CA LYS A 325 -24.07 -26.99 -21.39
C LYS A 325 -24.46 -28.20 -22.25
N GLY A 326 -25.74 -28.36 -22.50
CA GLY A 326 -26.28 -29.33 -23.44
C GLY A 326 -26.83 -30.59 -22.76
N ARG A 327 -26.31 -31.77 -23.09
CA ARG A 327 -26.88 -33.06 -22.58
C ARG A 327 -26.71 -33.15 -21.07
N VAL A 328 -25.53 -32.89 -20.56
CA VAL A 328 -25.22 -32.95 -19.12
C VAL A 328 -26.13 -32.02 -18.31
N GLU A 329 -26.37 -30.82 -18.80
CA GLU A 329 -27.28 -29.85 -18.19
C GLU A 329 -28.71 -30.42 -18.10
N LYS A 330 -29.20 -31.04 -19.19
CA LYS A 330 -30.55 -31.63 -19.24
C LYS A 330 -30.71 -32.82 -18.29
N ASP A 331 -29.65 -33.60 -18.11
CA ASP A 331 -29.65 -34.77 -17.23
C ASP A 331 -29.48 -34.35 -15.75
N PHE A 332 -28.81 -33.22 -15.47
CA PHE A 332 -28.52 -32.75 -14.11
C PHE A 332 -29.67 -31.94 -13.48
N ILE A 333 -30.40 -31.14 -14.25
CA ILE A 333 -31.52 -30.33 -13.75
C ILE A 333 -32.57 -31.16 -13.00
N PRO A 334 -33.04 -32.31 -13.54
CA PRO A 334 -33.99 -33.15 -12.84
C PRO A 334 -33.48 -33.70 -11.50
N LEU A 335 -32.17 -33.89 -11.36
CA LEU A 335 -31.56 -34.34 -10.09
C LEU A 335 -31.62 -33.23 -9.04
N LEU A 336 -31.37 -31.98 -9.43
CA LEU A 336 -31.52 -30.82 -8.55
C LEU A 336 -32.95 -30.62 -8.10
N GLU A 337 -33.92 -30.78 -9.03
CA GLU A 337 -35.35 -30.70 -8.73
C GLU A 337 -35.80 -31.82 -7.77
N ALA A 338 -35.25 -33.02 -7.94
CA ALA A 338 -35.52 -34.17 -7.03
C ALA A 338 -34.95 -33.89 -5.60
N CYS A 339 -33.93 -33.07 -5.49
CA CYS A 339 -33.40 -32.59 -4.21
C CYS A 339 -34.19 -31.40 -3.63
N GLY A 340 -35.29 -30.97 -4.26
CA GLY A 340 -36.13 -29.86 -3.81
C GLY A 340 -35.62 -28.48 -4.19
N ILE A 341 -34.65 -28.39 -5.12
CA ILE A 341 -34.09 -27.11 -5.57
C ILE A 341 -34.98 -26.56 -6.70
N ASN A 342 -35.39 -25.29 -6.59
CA ASN A 342 -36.14 -24.62 -7.65
C ASN A 342 -35.23 -24.31 -8.85
N CYS A 343 -35.37 -25.04 -9.95
CA CYS A 343 -34.62 -24.90 -11.18
C CYS A 343 -35.28 -24.02 -12.24
N GLU A 344 -36.38 -23.32 -11.93
CA GLU A 344 -37.04 -22.39 -12.86
C GLU A 344 -36.09 -21.37 -13.49
N PRO A 345 -35.11 -20.75 -12.75
CA PRO A 345 -34.13 -19.88 -13.34
C PRO A 345 -33.23 -20.55 -14.39
N LEU A 346 -32.95 -21.85 -14.27
CA LEU A 346 -32.17 -22.61 -15.27
C LEU A 346 -32.98 -22.87 -16.53
N HIS A 347 -34.29 -23.14 -16.41
CA HIS A 347 -35.19 -23.30 -17.56
C HIS A 347 -35.37 -21.96 -18.32
N ASN A 348 -35.43 -20.85 -17.61
CA ASN A 348 -35.67 -19.52 -18.16
C ASN A 348 -34.39 -18.66 -18.29
N LYS A 349 -33.23 -19.27 -18.43
CA LYS A 349 -31.89 -18.61 -18.37
C LYS A 349 -31.59 -17.59 -19.45
N ALA A 350 -32.33 -17.59 -20.58
CA ALA A 350 -32.05 -16.77 -21.77
C ALA A 350 -30.56 -16.89 -22.20
N ARG A 351 -29.80 -15.79 -22.19
CA ARG A 351 -28.35 -15.77 -22.51
C ARG A 351 -27.44 -15.70 -21.27
N LYS A 352 -28.00 -15.81 -20.07
CA LYS A 352 -27.21 -15.77 -18.85
C LYS A 352 -26.32 -17.01 -18.75
N LEU A 353 -25.09 -16.83 -18.28
CA LEU A 353 -24.12 -17.89 -18.03
C LEU A 353 -24.01 -18.21 -16.55
N ILE A 354 -24.36 -17.29 -15.68
CA ILE A 354 -24.38 -17.42 -14.23
C ILE A 354 -25.83 -17.30 -13.78
N ILE A 355 -26.31 -18.32 -13.05
CA ILE A 355 -27.70 -18.46 -12.67
C ILE A 355 -27.78 -18.83 -11.19
N SER A 356 -28.36 -17.94 -10.38
CA SER A 356 -28.58 -18.20 -8.97
C SER A 356 -29.84 -19.09 -8.79
N LEU A 357 -29.73 -20.13 -7.97
CA LEU A 357 -30.79 -21.00 -7.53
C LEU A 357 -31.08 -20.79 -6.04
N GLY A 358 -31.82 -19.72 -5.75
CA GLY A 358 -32.01 -19.24 -4.39
C GLY A 358 -30.77 -18.59 -3.79
N ASP A 359 -30.72 -18.57 -2.45
CA ASP A 359 -29.65 -17.85 -1.70
C ASP A 359 -28.42 -18.75 -1.45
N SER A 360 -28.54 -20.07 -1.68
CA SER A 360 -27.51 -21.05 -1.29
C SER A 360 -26.77 -21.71 -2.45
N MET A 361 -27.16 -21.46 -3.70
CA MET A 361 -26.54 -22.12 -4.85
C MET A 361 -26.45 -21.23 -6.09
N GLU A 362 -25.36 -21.37 -6.83
CA GLU A 362 -25.12 -20.69 -8.11
C GLU A 362 -24.60 -21.68 -9.15
N VAL A 363 -25.19 -21.68 -10.35
CA VAL A 363 -24.78 -22.52 -11.46
C VAL A 363 -24.13 -21.69 -12.54
N ILE A 364 -22.88 -22.04 -12.91
CA ILE A 364 -22.11 -21.42 -13.97
C ILE A 364 -22.08 -22.36 -15.17
N LEU A 365 -22.69 -21.93 -16.27
CA LEU A 365 -22.77 -22.71 -17.49
C LEU A 365 -21.50 -22.57 -18.33
N VAL A 366 -20.70 -23.61 -18.42
CA VAL A 366 -19.40 -23.63 -19.09
C VAL A 366 -19.30 -24.68 -20.18
N LYS A 367 -18.21 -24.70 -20.95
CA LYS A 367 -17.89 -25.82 -21.83
C LYS A 367 -17.18 -26.92 -21.02
N GLY A 368 -17.39 -28.22 -21.39
CA GLY A 368 -16.80 -29.33 -20.66
C GLY A 368 -15.29 -29.20 -20.36
N PRO A 369 -14.44 -28.87 -21.35
CA PRO A 369 -12.99 -28.66 -21.09
C PRO A 369 -12.66 -27.57 -20.06
N ASP A 370 -13.52 -26.55 -19.89
CA ASP A 370 -13.27 -25.42 -19.01
C ASP A 370 -13.58 -25.74 -17.54
N VAL A 371 -14.39 -26.77 -17.27
CA VAL A 371 -14.82 -27.15 -15.90
C VAL A 371 -13.62 -27.40 -14.99
N THR A 372 -12.62 -28.14 -15.48
CA THR A 372 -11.42 -28.45 -14.71
C THR A 372 -10.62 -27.19 -14.36
N THR A 373 -10.58 -26.21 -15.26
CA THR A 373 -9.91 -24.93 -15.03
C THR A 373 -10.61 -24.11 -13.96
N TYR A 374 -11.94 -24.07 -13.98
CA TYR A 374 -12.76 -23.37 -12.98
C TYR A 374 -12.61 -23.98 -11.59
N LEU A 375 -12.58 -25.34 -11.49
CA LEU A 375 -12.31 -26.05 -10.24
C LEU A 375 -10.92 -25.78 -9.69
N LYS A 376 -9.88 -25.89 -10.53
CA LYS A 376 -8.48 -25.67 -10.12
C LYS A 376 -8.22 -24.26 -9.61
N ASN A 377 -8.91 -23.27 -10.17
CA ASN A 377 -8.76 -21.86 -9.79
C ASN A 377 -9.72 -21.46 -8.65
N GLY A 378 -10.45 -22.37 -8.04
CA GLY A 378 -11.38 -22.09 -6.94
C GLY A 378 -12.57 -21.20 -7.34
N VAL A 379 -12.88 -21.10 -8.63
CA VAL A 379 -14.03 -20.31 -9.12
C VAL A 379 -15.34 -21.03 -8.83
N VAL A 380 -15.32 -22.36 -8.75
CA VAL A 380 -16.47 -23.23 -8.42
C VAL A 380 -16.04 -24.33 -7.45
N ASP A 381 -17.01 -24.83 -6.68
CA ASP A 381 -16.83 -25.88 -5.68
C ASP A 381 -17.08 -27.29 -6.27
N LEU A 382 -17.91 -27.35 -7.30
CA LEU A 382 -18.30 -28.60 -7.95
C LEU A 382 -18.33 -28.44 -9.48
N GLY A 383 -17.88 -29.46 -10.19
CA GLY A 383 -17.91 -29.50 -11.66
C GLY A 383 -18.69 -30.71 -12.15
N ILE A 384 -19.67 -30.49 -13.06
CA ILE A 384 -20.51 -31.51 -13.69
C ILE A 384 -20.18 -31.56 -15.17
N VAL A 385 -19.63 -32.70 -15.62
CA VAL A 385 -19.19 -32.97 -16.99
C VAL A 385 -19.79 -34.24 -17.57
#